data_5284b0ee48b2110bea18d349a01d2bef
#
_entry.id   5284b0ee48b2110bea18d349a01d2bef
#
_cell.length_a   1.000
_cell.length_b   1.000
_cell.length_c   1.000
_cell.angle_alpha   90.00
_cell.angle_beta   90.00
_cell.angle_gamma   90.00
#
_symmetry.space_group_name_H-M   'P 1'
#
loop_
_entity.id
_entity.type
_entity.pdbx_description
1 polymer ?
#
loop_
_entity_poly.entity_id
_entity_poly.type
_entity_poly.pdbx_seq_one_letter_code
_entity_poly.pdbx_strand_id
1 'polypeptide(L)'
;MTPRPYRLTFTPGALRELERLDAFIRRKVFSEIERLADNPRPHGVEKLETKDKLYRVHVGPGKNYRVVYEIRDENLLVLVVRVGDRKEVYRRLS
;
A
#
# COMPACT_ATOMS: atom_id res chain seq x y z
N MET A 1 -10.86 -22.67 0.11
CA MET A 1 -10.00 -21.51 0.10
C MET A 1 -10.27 -20.63 1.31
N THR A 2 -9.23 -20.27 2.05
CA THR A 2 -9.39 -19.49 3.28
C THR A 2 -9.62 -18.02 2.94
N PRO A 3 -10.67 -17.38 3.50
CA PRO A 3 -10.88 -15.95 3.27
C PRO A 3 -9.71 -15.15 3.84
N ARG A 4 -9.41 -14.02 3.22
CA ARG A 4 -8.38 -13.12 3.72
C ARG A 4 -8.88 -12.45 5.00
N PRO A 5 -8.02 -12.32 6.03
CA PRO A 5 -8.46 -11.72 7.29
C PRO A 5 -8.83 -10.24 7.17
N TYR A 6 -8.15 -9.48 6.30
CA TYR A 6 -8.43 -8.05 6.16
C TYR A 6 -9.10 -7.75 4.83
N ARG A 7 -9.96 -6.72 4.83
CA ARG A 7 -10.50 -6.16 3.61
C ARG A 7 -9.51 -5.13 3.08
N LEU A 8 -9.44 -5.01 1.77
CA LEU A 8 -8.55 -4.07 1.11
C LEU A 8 -9.39 -2.99 0.43
N THR A 9 -9.06 -1.74 0.69
CA THR A 9 -9.71 -0.62 0.04
C THR A 9 -8.69 0.47 -0.27
N PHE A 10 -9.07 1.42 -1.12
CA PHE A 10 -8.19 2.49 -1.58
C PHE A 10 -8.89 3.81 -1.44
N THR A 11 -8.15 4.87 -1.10
CA THR A 11 -8.68 6.21 -1.27
C THR A 11 -8.78 6.49 -2.77
N PRO A 12 -9.66 7.42 -3.20
CA PRO A 12 -9.73 7.77 -4.62
C PRO A 12 -8.38 8.21 -5.19
N GLY A 13 -7.60 8.94 -4.40
CA GLY A 13 -6.27 9.37 -4.82
C GLY A 13 -5.31 8.21 -5.04
N ALA A 14 -5.30 7.25 -4.11
CA ALA A 14 -4.45 6.08 -4.23
C ALA A 14 -4.83 5.24 -5.45
N LEU A 15 -6.13 5.08 -5.69
CA LEU A 15 -6.60 4.33 -6.84
C LEU A 15 -6.15 4.99 -8.14
N ARG A 16 -6.28 6.31 -8.24
CA ARG A 16 -5.80 7.03 -9.43
C ARG A 16 -4.29 6.88 -9.61
N GLU A 17 -3.53 6.91 -8.53
CA GLU A 17 -2.09 6.72 -8.60
C GLU A 17 -1.73 5.32 -9.10
N LEU A 18 -2.45 4.31 -8.62
CA LEU A 18 -2.24 2.95 -9.08
C LEU A 18 -2.57 2.81 -10.57
N GLU A 19 -3.67 3.42 -11.00
CA GLU A 19 -4.09 3.36 -12.40
C GLU A 19 -3.15 4.06 -13.37
N ARG A 20 -2.37 5.02 -12.88
CA ARG A 20 -1.38 5.74 -13.71
C ARG A 20 -0.10 4.95 -13.95
N LEU A 21 0.11 3.89 -13.20
CA LEU A 21 1.29 3.07 -13.40
C LEU A 21 1.18 2.31 -14.71
N ASP A 22 2.34 2.09 -15.35
CA ASP A 22 2.42 1.22 -16.51
C ASP A 22 1.78 -0.13 -16.20
N ALA A 23 1.09 -0.72 -17.16
CA ALA A 23 0.30 -1.93 -16.94
C ALA A 23 1.08 -3.08 -16.29
N PHE A 24 2.32 -3.29 -16.71
CA PHE A 24 3.16 -4.35 -16.14
C PHE A 24 3.47 -4.05 -14.67
N ILE A 25 3.88 -2.82 -14.39
CA ILE A 25 4.23 -2.39 -13.04
C ILE A 25 2.98 -2.39 -12.16
N ARG A 26 1.86 -1.92 -12.69
CA ARG A 26 0.60 -1.88 -11.94
C ARG A 26 0.20 -3.28 -11.47
N ARG A 27 0.32 -4.29 -12.33
CA ARG A 27 -0.02 -5.65 -11.94
C ARG A 27 0.89 -6.19 -10.84
N LYS A 28 2.18 -5.90 -10.94
CA LYS A 28 3.13 -6.31 -9.91
C LYS A 28 2.85 -5.64 -8.58
N VAL A 29 2.66 -4.32 -8.62
CA VAL A 29 2.36 -3.54 -7.42
C VAL A 29 1.05 -3.99 -6.81
N PHE A 30 0.00 -4.14 -7.61
CA PHE A 30 -1.30 -4.55 -7.09
C PHE A 30 -1.25 -5.94 -6.46
N SER A 31 -0.51 -6.86 -7.05
CA SER A 31 -0.35 -8.19 -6.49
C SER A 31 0.24 -8.15 -5.09
N GLU A 32 1.23 -7.29 -4.88
CA GLU A 32 1.84 -7.15 -3.56
C GLU A 32 0.93 -6.41 -2.59
N ILE A 33 0.15 -5.44 -3.08
CA ILE A 33 -0.85 -4.77 -2.25
C ILE A 33 -1.90 -5.77 -1.76
N GLU A 34 -2.33 -6.68 -2.62
CA GLU A 34 -3.31 -7.69 -2.24
C GLU A 34 -2.82 -8.56 -1.08
N ARG A 35 -1.53 -8.81 -1.02
CA ARG A 35 -0.96 -9.60 0.08
C ARG A 35 -1.08 -8.92 1.43
N LEU A 36 -1.26 -7.60 1.45
CA LEU A 36 -1.48 -6.87 2.70
C LEU A 36 -2.81 -7.26 3.35
N ALA A 37 -3.76 -7.76 2.57
CA ALA A 37 -5.01 -8.27 3.12
C ALA A 37 -4.81 -9.58 3.89
N ASP A 38 -3.77 -10.32 3.56
CA ASP A 38 -3.41 -11.55 4.28
C ASP A 38 -2.52 -11.24 5.47
N ASN A 39 -1.58 -10.32 5.30
CA ASN A 39 -0.65 -9.91 6.34
C ASN A 39 -0.35 -8.42 6.19
N PRO A 40 -1.02 -7.55 6.94
CA PRO A 40 -0.81 -6.10 6.79
C PRO A 40 0.51 -5.57 7.34
N ARG A 41 1.26 -6.41 8.08
CA ARG A 41 2.58 -6.05 8.59
C ARG A 41 3.64 -7.02 8.09
N PRO A 42 3.90 -7.04 6.75
CA PRO A 42 4.89 -7.97 6.21
C PRO A 42 6.30 -7.59 6.66
N HIS A 43 7.23 -8.53 6.48
CA HIS A 43 8.62 -8.26 6.76
C HIS A 43 9.10 -7.05 5.95
N GLY A 44 9.81 -6.14 6.61
CA GLY A 44 10.32 -4.94 5.96
C GLY A 44 9.37 -3.76 5.95
N VAL A 45 8.16 -3.90 6.52
CA VAL A 45 7.24 -2.77 6.61
C VAL A 45 7.77 -1.75 7.62
N GLU A 46 7.53 -0.47 7.34
CA GLU A 46 7.93 0.62 8.23
C GLU A 46 6.70 1.34 8.74
N LYS A 47 6.63 1.55 10.04
CA LYS A 47 5.58 2.36 10.63
C LYS A 47 6.01 3.82 10.56
N LEU A 48 5.15 4.66 10.00
CA LEU A 48 5.45 6.08 9.88
C LEU A 48 5.04 6.81 11.16
N GLU A 49 5.86 7.77 11.57
CA GLU A 49 5.58 8.55 12.76
C GLU A 49 4.63 9.70 12.40
N THR A 50 3.35 9.40 12.39
CA THR A 50 2.28 10.36 12.12
C THR A 50 1.18 10.16 13.13
N LYS A 51 0.21 11.07 13.16
CA LYS A 51 -0.97 10.92 14.02
C LYS A 51 -1.82 9.73 13.60
N ASP A 52 -1.83 9.45 12.29
CA ASP A 52 -2.55 8.31 11.75
C ASP A 52 -1.66 7.07 11.82
N LYS A 53 -2.27 5.91 11.90
CA LYS A 53 -1.53 4.65 11.94
C LYS A 53 -1.14 4.25 10.53
N LEU A 54 -0.17 4.96 9.97
CA LEU A 54 0.30 4.76 8.61
C LEU A 54 1.54 3.87 8.57
N TYR A 55 1.57 3.04 7.55
CA TYR A 55 2.67 2.13 7.28
C TYR A 55 3.13 2.31 5.85
N ARG A 56 4.37 1.98 5.60
CA ARG A 56 4.96 2.07 4.27
C ARG A 56 5.65 0.77 3.93
N VAL A 57 5.42 0.29 2.71
CA VAL A 57 6.11 -0.90 2.22
C VAL A 57 6.62 -0.63 0.81
N HIS A 58 7.77 -1.21 0.49
CA HIS A 58 8.36 -1.11 -0.84
C HIS A 58 7.89 -2.28 -1.68
N VAL A 59 7.47 -2.00 -2.89
CA VAL A 59 6.87 -2.99 -3.78
C VAL A 59 7.34 -2.78 -5.21
N GLY A 60 6.92 -3.70 -6.07
CA GLY A 60 7.17 -3.61 -7.50
C GLY A 60 8.58 -4.02 -7.90
N PRO A 61 8.90 -3.91 -9.19
CA PRO A 61 10.21 -4.29 -9.70
C PRO A 61 11.32 -3.49 -9.01
N GLY A 62 12.33 -4.19 -8.49
CA GLY A 62 13.44 -3.56 -7.79
C GLY A 62 13.05 -2.86 -6.49
N LYS A 63 11.81 -3.06 -6.03
CA LYS A 63 11.26 -2.37 -4.86
C LYS A 63 11.35 -0.86 -4.99
N ASN A 64 11.17 -0.36 -6.21
CA ASN A 64 11.27 1.06 -6.50
C ASN A 64 9.99 1.84 -6.29
N TYR A 65 8.92 1.16 -5.89
CA TYR A 65 7.63 1.76 -5.64
C TYR A 65 7.28 1.65 -4.17
N ARG A 66 6.44 2.56 -3.71
CA ARG A 66 6.02 2.60 -2.31
C ARG A 66 4.53 2.65 -2.21
N VAL A 67 4.03 1.94 -1.20
CA VAL A 67 2.62 1.95 -0.85
C VAL A 67 2.54 2.44 0.60
N VAL A 68 1.73 3.47 0.81
CA VAL A 68 1.43 3.97 2.15
C VAL A 68 0.00 3.59 2.46
N TYR A 69 -0.22 3.00 3.61
CA TYR A 69 -1.54 2.48 3.96
C TYR A 69 -1.78 2.57 5.46
N GLU A 70 -3.05 2.59 5.82
CA GLU A 70 -3.50 2.59 7.20
C GLU A 70 -4.02 1.19 7.54
N ILE A 71 -3.71 0.72 8.75
CA ILE A 71 -4.23 -0.56 9.23
C ILE A 71 -5.24 -0.27 10.34
N ARG A 72 -6.46 -0.71 10.13
CA ARG A 72 -7.53 -0.62 11.13
C ARG A 72 -7.85 -2.03 11.62
N ASP A 73 -7.14 -2.44 12.66
CA ASP A 73 -7.26 -3.81 13.18
C ASP A 73 -8.66 -4.14 13.67
N GLU A 74 -9.30 -3.20 14.35
CA GLU A 74 -10.64 -3.42 14.90
C GLU A 74 -11.68 -3.65 13.82
N ASN A 75 -11.43 -3.16 12.60
CA ASN A 75 -12.34 -3.34 11.47
C ASN A 75 -11.81 -4.35 10.46
N LEU A 76 -10.65 -4.93 10.71
CA LEU A 76 -9.95 -5.82 9.79
C LEU A 76 -9.87 -5.19 8.39
N LEU A 77 -9.35 -3.96 8.36
CA LEU A 77 -9.31 -3.15 7.13
C LEU A 77 -7.91 -2.63 6.86
N VAL A 78 -7.50 -2.73 5.60
CA VAL A 78 -6.30 -2.07 5.08
C VAL A 78 -6.76 -1.01 4.10
N LEU A 79 -6.45 0.25 4.39
CA LEU A 79 -6.79 1.38 3.53
C LEU A 79 -5.53 1.93 2.89
N VAL A 80 -5.41 1.75 1.58
CA VAL A 80 -4.26 2.26 0.82
C VAL A 80 -4.50 3.74 0.55
N VAL A 81 -3.57 4.59 0.99
CA VAL A 81 -3.70 6.04 0.88
C VAL A 81 -2.76 6.65 -0.15
N ARG A 82 -1.63 6.01 -0.45
CA ARG A 82 -0.70 6.48 -1.47
C ARG A 82 -0.06 5.31 -2.20
N VAL A 83 0.13 5.49 -3.51
CA VAL A 83 0.86 4.53 -4.35
C VAL A 83 1.71 5.34 -5.31
N GLY A 84 2.98 5.02 -5.46
CA GLY A 84 3.79 5.73 -6.42
C GLY A 84 5.24 5.34 -6.34
N ASP A 85 6.04 5.92 -7.25
CA ASP A 85 7.45 5.66 -7.15
C ASP A 85 8.02 6.38 -5.93
N ARG A 86 9.18 5.94 -5.57
CA ARG A 86 9.86 6.34 -4.35
C ARG A 86 9.95 7.86 -4.15
N LYS A 87 10.26 8.58 -5.23
CA LYS A 87 10.46 10.02 -5.13
C LYS A 87 9.16 10.80 -4.96
N GLU A 88 8.14 10.43 -5.71
CA GLU A 88 6.86 11.13 -5.69
C GLU A 88 6.14 10.99 -4.36
N VAL A 89 6.15 9.79 -3.78
CA VAL A 89 5.47 9.55 -2.52
C VAL A 89 6.10 10.41 -1.42
N TYR A 90 7.41 10.53 -1.41
CA TYR A 90 8.09 11.37 -0.43
C TYR A 90 7.74 12.84 -0.56
N ARG A 91 7.72 13.36 -1.80
CA ARG A 91 7.42 14.77 -2.01
C ARG A 91 6.06 15.17 -1.46
N ARG A 92 5.09 14.28 -1.57
CA ARG A 92 3.72 14.59 -1.17
C ARG A 92 3.46 14.39 0.31
N LEU A 93 4.32 13.66 0.98
CA LEU A 93 4.19 13.45 2.42
C LEU A 93 4.97 14.46 3.24
N SER A 94 5.92 15.12 2.63
CA SER A 94 6.74 16.12 3.31
C SER A 94 6.10 17.50 3.32
#